data_d9e643c7535b91f66edb66b10b4e6c4a
#
_entry.id   d9e643c7535b91f66edb66b10b4e6c4a
#
_cell.length_a   1.000
_cell.length_b   1.000
_cell.length_c   1.000
_cell.angle_alpha   90.00
_cell.angle_beta   90.00
_cell.angle_gamma   90.00
#
_symmetry.space_group_name_H-M   'P 1'
#
loop_
_entity.id
_entity.type
_entity.pdbx_description
1 polymer ?
#
loop_
_entity_poly.entity_id
_entity_poly.type
_entity_poly.pdbx_seq_one_letter_code
_entity_poly.pdbx_strand_id
1 'polypeptide(L)'
;VLGGTAVLAAALPAAAAACAGGAETHPFAAFGDQASYVIAPGGTFESGAPGWTLTGAGIVAGNESFAATGTHSLAIGPGGRAVSPPVCVGAEYPTFRFFARQLAGDSDDTLTASLRWVDLLGITVESPAGAVTPSGSWEPSPIMRLGNSLPLWLPGATLDVQLVFTSSGGGSWAIDDAYIDPYSR
;
A
#
# COMPACT_ATOMS: atom_id res chain seq x y z
N VAL A 1 13.73 -6.41 -64.02
CA VAL A 1 14.20 -6.44 -62.62
C VAL A 1 13.30 -5.50 -61.84
N LEU A 2 12.33 -5.97 -61.10
CA LEU A 2 11.46 -5.20 -60.24
C LEU A 2 12.06 -5.23 -58.81
N GLY A 3 12.62 -4.14 -58.33
CA GLY A 3 13.12 -3.98 -56.99
C GLY A 3 11.94 -3.67 -56.05
N GLY A 4 11.60 -4.61 -55.17
CA GLY A 4 10.64 -4.39 -54.09
C GLY A 4 11.36 -3.72 -52.91
N THR A 5 10.96 -2.51 -52.55
CA THR A 5 11.37 -1.81 -51.32
C THR A 5 10.55 -2.39 -50.15
N ALA A 6 11.21 -3.12 -49.26
CA ALA A 6 10.62 -3.53 -48.00
C ALA A 6 10.53 -2.31 -47.04
N VAL A 7 9.32 -1.91 -46.69
CA VAL A 7 9.08 -0.90 -45.65
C VAL A 7 9.14 -1.62 -44.30
N LEU A 8 10.20 -1.40 -43.53
CA LEU A 8 10.23 -1.78 -42.11
C LEU A 8 9.25 -0.88 -41.36
N ALA A 9 8.12 -1.44 -40.95
CA ALA A 9 7.26 -0.79 -39.97
C ALA A 9 7.96 -0.88 -38.60
N ALA A 10 8.45 0.26 -38.11
CA ALA A 10 8.90 0.37 -36.73
C ALA A 10 7.67 0.22 -35.82
N ALA A 11 7.61 -0.85 -35.03
CA ALA A 11 6.64 -0.97 -33.97
C ALA A 11 6.91 0.14 -32.94
N LEU A 12 5.94 1.03 -32.76
CA LEU A 12 5.96 2.00 -31.66
C LEU A 12 5.95 1.21 -30.35
N PRO A 13 6.78 1.60 -29.35
CA PRO A 13 6.69 0.98 -28.05
C PRO A 13 5.27 1.15 -27.52
N ALA A 14 4.65 0.05 -27.09
CA ALA A 14 3.39 0.11 -26.39
C ALA A 14 3.58 1.07 -25.21
N ALA A 15 2.72 2.09 -25.11
CA ALA A 15 2.70 2.94 -23.93
C ALA A 15 2.50 2.02 -22.73
N ALA A 16 3.39 2.10 -21.74
CA ALA A 16 3.21 1.36 -20.50
C ALA A 16 1.83 1.70 -19.96
N ALA A 17 1.04 0.67 -19.61
CA ALA A 17 -0.27 0.88 -19.06
C ALA A 17 -0.08 1.61 -17.73
N ALA A 18 -0.57 2.85 -17.63
CA ALA A 18 -0.60 3.55 -16.36
C ALA A 18 -1.50 2.75 -15.40
N CYS A 19 -1.12 2.71 -14.13
CA CYS A 19 -1.98 2.13 -13.11
C CYS A 19 -3.33 2.84 -13.13
N ALA A 20 -4.43 2.07 -13.11
CA ALA A 20 -5.77 2.66 -13.05
C ALA A 20 -5.92 3.42 -11.72
N GLY A 21 -5.96 4.74 -11.78
CA GLY A 21 -6.12 5.59 -10.63
C GLY A 21 -7.53 5.54 -10.06
N GLY A 22 -7.62 5.54 -8.73
CA GLY A 22 -8.84 5.92 -8.03
C GLY A 22 -8.96 7.45 -7.91
N ALA A 23 -9.97 7.93 -7.17
CA ALA A 23 -10.07 9.34 -6.84
C ALA A 23 -8.89 9.74 -5.94
N GLU A 24 -8.17 10.78 -6.37
CA GLU A 24 -7.06 11.34 -5.59
C GLU A 24 -7.58 12.27 -4.51
N THR A 25 -6.99 12.16 -3.33
CA THR A 25 -7.28 12.98 -2.16
C THR A 25 -5.99 13.38 -1.45
N HIS A 26 -6.07 14.32 -0.50
CA HIS A 26 -4.93 14.74 0.33
C HIS A 26 -5.20 14.43 1.81
N PRO A 27 -5.33 13.14 2.20
CA PRO A 27 -5.80 12.77 3.54
C PRO A 27 -4.82 13.17 4.65
N PHE A 28 -3.54 13.37 4.30
CA PHE A 28 -2.49 13.71 5.25
C PHE A 28 -2.09 15.20 5.22
N ALA A 29 -2.85 16.06 4.51
CA ALA A 29 -2.55 17.49 4.41
C ALA A 29 -2.51 18.20 5.77
N ALA A 30 -3.41 17.83 6.68
CA ALA A 30 -3.42 18.35 8.06
C ALA A 30 -2.17 17.98 8.86
N PHE A 31 -1.41 17.00 8.42
CA PHE A 31 -0.16 16.52 9.02
C PHE A 31 1.08 16.99 8.26
N GLY A 32 0.92 17.97 7.36
CA GLY A 32 2.01 18.57 6.59
C GLY A 32 2.42 17.79 5.33
N ASP A 33 1.72 16.73 4.98
CA ASP A 33 1.94 15.96 3.76
C ASP A 33 0.89 16.32 2.70
N GLN A 34 1.33 17.11 1.70
CA GLN A 34 0.47 17.61 0.61
C GLN A 34 0.38 16.64 -0.57
N ALA A 35 0.91 15.40 -0.44
CA ALA A 35 0.85 14.40 -1.48
C ALA A 35 -0.57 14.03 -1.86
N SER A 36 -0.80 13.69 -3.13
CA SER A 36 -2.02 13.05 -3.59
C SER A 36 -1.94 11.56 -3.28
N TYR A 37 -3.03 11.02 -2.80
CA TYR A 37 -3.16 9.61 -2.45
C TYR A 37 -4.43 9.01 -3.04
N VAL A 38 -4.37 7.73 -3.35
CA VAL A 38 -5.51 6.91 -3.75
C VAL A 38 -5.72 5.84 -2.68
N ILE A 39 -6.97 5.59 -2.30
CA ILE A 39 -7.27 4.52 -1.36
C ILE A 39 -6.93 3.16 -1.97
N ALA A 40 -6.26 2.30 -1.22
CA ALA A 40 -5.99 0.92 -1.63
C ALA A 40 -7.32 0.13 -1.72
N PRO A 41 -7.42 -0.87 -2.61
CA PRO A 41 -8.64 -1.67 -2.71
C PRO A 41 -9.06 -2.27 -1.36
N GLY A 42 -10.27 -1.94 -0.92
CA GLY A 42 -10.80 -2.35 0.39
C GLY A 42 -10.10 -1.74 1.60
N GLY A 43 -9.28 -0.70 1.41
CA GLY A 43 -8.46 -0.10 2.47
C GLY A 43 -9.21 0.80 3.44
N THR A 44 -10.48 1.13 3.20
CA THR A 44 -11.36 1.81 4.15
C THR A 44 -12.00 0.85 5.16
N PHE A 45 -11.96 -0.46 4.90
CA PHE A 45 -12.55 -1.51 5.71
C PHE A 45 -14.06 -1.41 5.99
N GLU A 46 -14.76 -0.43 5.45
CA GLU A 46 -16.20 -0.19 5.69
C GLU A 46 -17.11 -1.28 5.12
N SER A 47 -16.71 -1.90 4.03
CA SER A 47 -17.43 -3.04 3.41
C SER A 47 -16.83 -4.40 3.80
N GLY A 48 -16.19 -4.47 4.93
CA GLY A 48 -15.34 -5.61 5.30
C GLY A 48 -13.93 -5.45 4.69
N ALA A 49 -13.26 -6.56 4.47
CA ALA A 49 -11.92 -6.57 3.87
C ALA A 49 -11.91 -7.38 2.55
N PRO A 50 -12.65 -6.96 1.51
CA PRO A 50 -12.77 -7.73 0.28
C PRO A 50 -11.41 -7.88 -0.40
N GLY A 51 -11.03 -9.13 -0.68
CA GLY A 51 -9.76 -9.48 -1.31
C GLY A 51 -8.54 -9.45 -0.39
N TRP A 52 -8.67 -9.00 0.85
CA TRP A 52 -7.61 -9.09 1.84
C TRP A 52 -7.48 -10.52 2.38
N THR A 53 -6.27 -10.94 2.65
CA THR A 53 -5.99 -12.19 3.37
C THR A 53 -5.64 -11.86 4.82
N LEU A 54 -6.46 -12.34 5.75
CA LEU A 54 -6.35 -12.04 7.17
C LEU A 54 -5.96 -13.28 7.96
N THR A 55 -4.97 -13.14 8.85
CA THR A 55 -4.54 -14.18 9.80
C THR A 55 -4.40 -13.51 11.16
N GLY A 56 -5.19 -13.93 12.14
CA GLY A 56 -5.21 -13.26 13.45
C GLY A 56 -5.62 -11.79 13.36
N ALA A 57 -6.40 -11.43 12.35
CA ALA A 57 -6.88 -10.09 12.08
C ALA A 57 -8.36 -10.13 11.67
N GLY A 58 -9.09 -9.03 11.84
CA GLY A 58 -10.51 -8.96 11.50
C GLY A 58 -11.05 -7.53 11.58
N ILE A 59 -12.21 -7.32 10.97
CA ILE A 59 -12.89 -6.03 11.00
C ILE A 59 -13.53 -5.81 12.37
N VAL A 60 -13.36 -4.61 12.90
CA VAL A 60 -13.93 -4.17 14.19
C VAL A 60 -14.64 -2.83 14.01
N ALA A 61 -15.57 -2.55 14.92
CA ALA A 61 -16.18 -1.24 15.02
C ALA A 61 -15.16 -0.22 15.56
N GLY A 62 -15.23 0.99 15.05
CA GLY A 62 -14.32 2.10 15.37
C GLY A 62 -13.49 2.47 14.15
N ASN A 63 -13.36 3.77 13.95
CA ASN A 63 -12.72 4.39 12.79
C ASN A 63 -11.68 5.38 13.26
N GLU A 64 -10.75 5.72 12.41
CA GLU A 64 -9.92 6.89 12.60
C GLU A 64 -10.81 8.16 12.55
N SER A 65 -10.36 9.27 13.11
CA SER A 65 -11.18 10.47 13.27
C SER A 65 -10.86 11.60 12.29
N PHE A 66 -9.98 11.37 11.34
CA PHE A 66 -9.44 12.40 10.44
C PHE A 66 -10.13 12.41 9.08
N ALA A 67 -10.46 11.25 8.52
CA ALA A 67 -11.35 11.14 7.38
C ALA A 67 -12.80 11.19 7.86
N ALA A 68 -13.64 11.90 7.13
CA ALA A 68 -14.96 12.28 7.61
C ALA A 68 -16.00 11.14 7.65
N THR A 69 -15.68 9.95 7.17
CA THR A 69 -16.68 8.88 6.96
C THR A 69 -16.11 7.52 7.24
N GLY A 70 -16.65 6.85 8.20
CA GLY A 70 -16.29 5.47 8.51
C GLY A 70 -16.82 5.05 9.86
N THR A 71 -16.92 3.77 10.07
CA THR A 71 -17.37 3.15 11.35
C THR A 71 -16.59 1.89 11.69
N HIS A 72 -15.71 1.45 10.77
CA HIS A 72 -14.96 0.22 10.90
C HIS A 72 -13.48 0.43 10.64
N SER A 73 -12.67 -0.43 11.21
CA SER A 73 -11.23 -0.52 10.96
C SER A 73 -10.79 -1.97 10.98
N LEU A 74 -9.55 -2.24 10.61
CA LEU A 74 -8.96 -3.57 10.65
C LEU A 74 -8.13 -3.74 11.92
N ALA A 75 -8.58 -4.60 12.84
CA ALA A 75 -7.78 -5.02 13.99
C ALA A 75 -6.83 -6.16 13.61
N ILE A 76 -5.60 -6.07 14.08
CA ILE A 76 -4.53 -7.07 13.90
C ILE A 76 -4.07 -7.46 15.30
N GLY A 77 -4.34 -8.70 15.71
CA GLY A 77 -3.95 -9.24 17.00
C GLY A 77 -2.46 -9.57 17.10
N PRO A 78 -1.99 -10.02 18.27
CA PRO A 78 -0.60 -10.43 18.49
C PRO A 78 -0.14 -11.48 17.48
N GLY A 79 0.97 -11.21 16.78
CA GLY A 79 1.45 -12.06 15.70
C GLY A 79 0.53 -12.13 14.48
N GLY A 80 -0.52 -11.32 14.45
CA GLY A 80 -1.47 -11.25 13.35
C GLY A 80 -0.87 -10.60 12.11
N ARG A 81 -1.53 -10.87 10.97
CA ARG A 81 -1.08 -10.43 9.65
C ARG A 81 -2.26 -10.13 8.74
N ALA A 82 -2.16 -9.05 7.99
CA ALA A 82 -3.09 -8.69 6.94
C ALA A 82 -2.33 -8.42 5.63
N VAL A 83 -2.82 -8.97 4.52
CA VAL A 83 -2.24 -8.81 3.18
C VAL A 83 -3.32 -8.26 2.26
N SER A 84 -3.06 -7.13 1.62
CA SER A 84 -4.00 -6.48 0.71
C SER A 84 -4.20 -7.26 -0.58
N PRO A 85 -5.27 -6.98 -1.32
CA PRO A 85 -5.31 -7.27 -2.76
C PRO A 85 -4.11 -6.65 -3.47
N PRO A 86 -3.77 -7.10 -4.69
CA PRO A 86 -2.77 -6.46 -5.52
C PRO A 86 -3.13 -4.99 -5.79
N VAL A 87 -2.13 -4.13 -5.73
CA VAL A 87 -2.20 -2.71 -6.03
C VAL A 87 -1.14 -2.39 -7.07
N CYS A 88 -1.55 -1.79 -8.16
CA CYS A 88 -0.63 -1.38 -9.21
C CYS A 88 0.15 -0.14 -8.75
N VAL A 89 1.47 -0.19 -8.85
CA VAL A 89 2.37 0.91 -8.55
C VAL A 89 3.28 1.20 -9.75
N GLY A 90 3.62 2.46 -9.96
CA GLY A 90 4.48 2.90 -11.05
C GLY A 90 5.96 2.95 -10.68
N ALA A 91 6.81 3.15 -11.69
CA ALA A 91 8.27 3.28 -11.54
C ALA A 91 8.70 4.53 -10.75
N GLU A 92 7.79 5.44 -10.49
CA GLU A 92 8.08 6.77 -9.93
C GLU A 92 8.06 6.78 -8.40
N TYR A 93 8.56 5.73 -7.75
CA TYR A 93 8.76 5.61 -6.29
C TYR A 93 7.52 5.92 -5.46
N PRO A 94 6.46 5.15 -5.60
CA PRO A 94 5.28 5.35 -4.81
C PRO A 94 5.60 5.19 -3.34
N THR A 95 4.83 5.90 -2.54
CA THR A 95 4.78 5.73 -1.10
C THR A 95 3.39 5.24 -0.71
N PHE A 96 3.25 4.77 0.49
CA PHE A 96 1.95 4.51 1.07
C PHE A 96 1.91 4.98 2.53
N ARG A 97 0.71 5.27 2.99
CA ARG A 97 0.42 5.65 4.36
C ARG A 97 -0.93 5.08 4.77
N PHE A 98 -1.14 5.03 6.06
CA PHE A 98 -2.38 4.58 6.67
C PHE A 98 -2.52 5.24 8.04
N PHE A 99 -3.69 5.17 8.62
CA PHE A 99 -3.87 5.52 10.02
C PHE A 99 -3.72 4.26 10.87
N ALA A 100 -3.12 4.42 12.05
CA ALA A 100 -2.90 3.32 12.97
C ALA A 100 -3.01 3.76 14.43
N ARG A 101 -3.39 2.83 15.29
CA ARG A 101 -3.27 2.94 16.74
C ARG A 101 -2.95 1.59 17.36
N GLN A 102 -2.27 1.59 18.47
CA GLN A 102 -2.12 0.40 19.29
C GLN A 102 -3.39 0.21 20.14
N LEU A 103 -3.95 -0.99 20.10
CA LEU A 103 -5.13 -1.35 20.90
C LEU A 103 -4.73 -1.90 22.27
N ALA A 104 -3.66 -2.69 22.30
CA ALA A 104 -3.05 -3.26 23.49
C ALA A 104 -1.60 -3.65 23.21
N GLY A 105 -0.80 -3.76 24.26
CA GLY A 105 0.60 -4.16 24.17
C GLY A 105 1.52 -3.17 24.87
N ASP A 106 2.81 -3.38 24.73
CA ASP A 106 3.86 -2.62 25.35
C ASP A 106 4.51 -1.62 24.38
N SER A 107 5.38 -0.74 24.89
CA SER A 107 6.09 0.26 24.08
C SER A 107 7.06 -0.33 23.06
N ASP A 108 7.45 -1.58 23.23
CA ASP A 108 8.42 -2.29 22.38
C ASP A 108 7.72 -3.06 21.24
N ASP A 109 6.39 -3.16 21.30
CA ASP A 109 5.61 -3.79 20.23
C ASP A 109 5.59 -2.90 19.00
N THR A 110 5.59 -3.49 17.83
CA THR A 110 5.57 -2.74 16.56
C THR A 110 4.54 -3.30 15.59
N LEU A 111 4.00 -2.41 14.78
CA LEU A 111 3.29 -2.78 13.56
C LEU A 111 4.24 -2.55 12.39
N THR A 112 4.71 -3.62 11.79
CA THR A 112 5.54 -3.56 10.59
C THR A 112 4.68 -3.51 9.35
N ALA A 113 5.00 -2.58 8.45
CA ALA A 113 4.44 -2.50 7.12
C ALA A 113 5.48 -2.97 6.10
N SER A 114 5.10 -3.88 5.22
CA SER A 114 5.96 -4.47 4.19
C SER A 114 5.26 -4.43 2.84
N LEU A 115 6.04 -4.65 1.78
CA LEU A 115 5.55 -4.88 0.43
C LEU A 115 5.83 -6.31 0.03
N ARG A 116 4.88 -6.88 -0.69
CA ARG A 116 5.01 -8.21 -1.26
C ARG A 116 4.70 -8.15 -2.76
N TRP A 117 5.53 -8.80 -3.58
CA TRP A 117 5.32 -8.89 -5.03
C TRP A 117 5.89 -10.20 -5.56
N VAL A 118 5.60 -10.50 -6.81
CA VAL A 118 6.21 -11.62 -7.53
C VAL A 118 7.27 -11.05 -8.46
N ASP A 119 8.49 -11.55 -8.37
CA ASP A 119 9.60 -11.12 -9.23
C ASP A 119 9.51 -11.76 -10.64
N LEU A 120 10.45 -11.39 -11.51
CA LEU A 120 10.52 -11.88 -12.89
C LEU A 120 10.78 -13.40 -13.00
N LEU A 121 11.23 -14.03 -11.93
CA LEU A 121 11.45 -15.47 -11.85
C LEU A 121 10.24 -16.21 -11.28
N GLY A 122 9.16 -15.50 -10.94
CA GLY A 122 7.97 -16.07 -10.31
C GLY A 122 8.13 -16.28 -8.80
N ILE A 123 9.18 -15.73 -8.19
CA ILE A 123 9.43 -15.86 -6.76
C ILE A 123 8.69 -14.74 -6.01
N THR A 124 7.96 -15.12 -4.97
CA THR A 124 7.37 -14.13 -4.07
C THR A 124 8.44 -13.50 -3.20
N VAL A 125 8.57 -12.19 -3.29
CA VAL A 125 9.48 -11.37 -2.49
C VAL A 125 8.66 -10.55 -1.50
N GLU A 126 9.17 -10.37 -0.29
CA GLU A 126 8.62 -9.46 0.70
C GLU A 126 9.74 -8.60 1.28
N SER A 127 9.51 -7.30 1.33
CA SER A 127 10.50 -6.32 1.80
C SER A 127 9.85 -5.35 2.79
N PRO A 128 10.47 -5.12 3.96
CA PRO A 128 9.99 -4.11 4.90
C PRO A 128 9.99 -2.72 4.27
N ALA A 129 8.91 -1.95 4.49
CA ALA A 129 8.79 -0.55 4.08
C ALA A 129 8.92 0.40 5.27
N GLY A 130 8.58 -0.05 6.46
CA GLY A 130 8.68 0.70 7.69
C GLY A 130 7.92 0.06 8.85
N ALA A 131 7.90 0.77 9.98
CA ALA A 131 7.16 0.35 11.16
C ALA A 131 6.47 1.56 11.81
N VAL A 132 5.42 1.30 12.56
CA VAL A 132 4.68 2.28 13.35
C VAL A 132 5.09 2.11 14.81
N THR A 133 5.40 3.24 15.46
CA THR A 133 5.63 3.29 16.90
C THR A 133 4.31 3.26 17.66
N PRO A 134 4.28 2.66 18.85
CA PRO A 134 3.06 2.56 19.65
C PRO A 134 2.46 3.91 20.00
N SER A 135 1.16 4.05 19.72
CA SER A 135 0.32 5.16 20.20
C SER A 135 -1.07 4.61 20.47
N GLY A 136 -1.64 4.95 21.61
CA GLY A 136 -3.02 4.59 21.95
C GLY A 136 -4.08 5.44 21.21
N SER A 137 -3.65 6.50 20.54
CA SER A 137 -4.48 7.36 19.71
C SER A 137 -4.29 7.03 18.24
N TRP A 138 -5.30 7.33 17.41
CA TRP A 138 -5.16 7.27 15.97
C TRP A 138 -4.15 8.31 15.48
N GLU A 139 -3.18 7.87 14.72
CA GLU A 139 -2.16 8.71 14.11
C GLU A 139 -1.85 8.25 12.68
N PRO A 140 -1.47 9.20 11.80
CA PRO A 140 -0.98 8.81 10.49
C PRO A 140 0.35 8.07 10.61
N SER A 141 0.52 7.00 9.87
CA SER A 141 1.79 6.30 9.78
C SER A 141 2.89 7.24 9.27
N PRO A 142 4.17 6.95 9.52
CA PRO A 142 5.25 7.50 8.72
C PRO A 142 5.02 7.25 7.23
N ILE A 143 5.68 8.03 6.37
CA ILE A 143 5.68 7.76 4.93
C ILE A 143 6.44 6.45 4.70
N MET A 144 5.71 5.42 4.29
CA MET A 144 6.27 4.11 3.94
C MET A 144 6.77 4.17 2.51
N ARG A 145 8.08 4.07 2.34
CA ARG A 145 8.69 4.17 1.01
C ARG A 145 8.77 2.78 0.38
N LEU A 146 8.27 2.65 -0.84
CA LEU A 146 8.41 1.43 -1.64
C LEU A 146 9.86 1.18 -2.07
N GLY A 147 10.68 2.18 -1.92
CA GLY A 147 12.13 2.16 -1.92
C GLY A 147 12.79 1.43 -3.09
N ASN A 148 14.11 1.29 -2.97
CA ASN A 148 14.99 0.65 -3.95
C ASN A 148 14.77 -0.88 -4.09
N SER A 149 13.74 -1.42 -3.47
CA SER A 149 13.47 -2.86 -3.44
C SER A 149 12.65 -3.35 -4.64
N LEU A 150 11.94 -2.45 -5.34
CA LEU A 150 11.11 -2.84 -6.48
C LEU A 150 11.92 -2.81 -7.77
N PRO A 151 11.72 -3.80 -8.68
CA PRO A 151 12.41 -3.84 -9.98
C PRO A 151 11.79 -2.86 -11.00
N LEU A 152 11.55 -1.62 -10.59
CA LEU A 152 10.91 -0.56 -11.37
C LEU A 152 11.97 0.40 -11.96
N TRP A 153 12.89 -0.10 -12.75
CA TRP A 153 14.05 0.67 -13.24
C TRP A 153 13.82 1.37 -14.59
N LEU A 154 12.70 1.04 -15.23
CA LEU A 154 12.36 1.65 -16.51
C LEU A 154 11.26 2.68 -16.33
N PRO A 155 11.38 3.88 -16.93
CA PRO A 155 10.29 4.86 -16.94
C PRO A 155 9.00 4.24 -17.50
N GLY A 156 7.89 4.43 -16.78
CA GLY A 156 6.60 3.87 -17.16
C GLY A 156 6.41 2.38 -16.85
N ALA A 157 7.36 1.71 -16.18
CA ALA A 157 7.16 0.37 -15.67
C ALA A 157 6.13 0.39 -14.54
N THR A 158 5.30 -0.66 -14.48
CA THR A 158 4.33 -0.88 -13.40
C THR A 158 4.51 -2.25 -12.80
N LEU A 159 4.14 -2.40 -11.54
CA LEU A 159 4.19 -3.65 -10.79
C LEU A 159 2.97 -3.76 -9.89
N ASP A 160 2.38 -4.94 -9.82
CA ASP A 160 1.38 -5.25 -8.80
C ASP A 160 2.08 -5.63 -7.50
N VAL A 161 1.83 -4.86 -6.45
CA VAL A 161 2.33 -5.10 -5.10
C VAL A 161 1.17 -5.33 -4.14
N GLN A 162 1.44 -6.01 -3.04
CA GLN A 162 0.52 -6.15 -1.93
C GLN A 162 1.09 -5.43 -0.71
N LEU A 163 0.25 -4.66 -0.01
CA LEU A 163 0.59 -4.12 1.29
C LEU A 163 0.45 -5.23 2.33
N VAL A 164 1.41 -5.32 3.22
CA VAL A 164 1.43 -6.33 4.28
C VAL A 164 1.63 -5.64 5.60
N PHE A 165 0.74 -5.93 6.54
CA PHE A 165 0.79 -5.43 7.91
C PHE A 165 0.98 -6.60 8.85
N THR A 166 1.99 -6.54 9.71
CA THR A 166 2.29 -7.61 10.67
C THR A 166 2.51 -7.01 12.05
N SER A 167 1.74 -7.47 13.02
CA SER A 167 1.98 -7.16 14.42
C SER A 167 3.10 -8.03 14.94
N SER A 168 4.15 -7.42 15.49
CA SER A 168 5.25 -8.10 16.16
C SER A 168 5.17 -7.90 17.67
N GLY A 169 5.65 -8.88 18.42
CA GLY A 169 5.52 -8.89 19.88
C GLY A 169 4.15 -9.34 20.34
N GLY A 170 3.73 -8.87 21.51
CA GLY A 170 2.45 -9.16 22.15
C GLY A 170 1.34 -8.18 21.80
N GLY A 171 1.65 -7.14 21.01
CA GLY A 171 0.77 -6.04 20.74
C GLY A 171 -0.38 -6.35 19.78
N SER A 172 -1.44 -5.62 19.91
CA SER A 172 -2.54 -5.58 18.95
C SER A 172 -2.74 -4.15 18.42
N TRP A 173 -3.14 -4.05 17.17
CA TRP A 173 -3.21 -2.79 16.43
C TRP A 173 -4.53 -2.66 15.71
N ALA A 174 -4.98 -1.44 15.51
CA ALA A 174 -5.99 -1.12 14.50
C ALA A 174 -5.33 -0.30 13.39
N ILE A 175 -5.67 -0.60 12.15
CA ILE A 175 -5.31 0.21 10.99
C ILE A 175 -6.57 0.60 10.24
N ASP A 176 -6.50 1.75 9.58
CA ASP A 176 -7.59 2.26 8.79
C ASP A 176 -7.07 3.11 7.62
N ASP A 177 -7.93 3.25 6.61
CA ASP A 177 -7.69 4.11 5.46
C ASP A 177 -6.28 3.96 4.86
N ALA A 178 -6.00 2.76 4.34
CA ALA A 178 -4.73 2.48 3.67
C ALA A 178 -4.68 3.16 2.30
N TYR A 179 -3.78 4.12 2.15
CA TYR A 179 -3.59 4.94 0.96
C TYR A 179 -2.26 4.66 0.27
N ILE A 180 -2.25 4.81 -1.05
CA ILE A 180 -1.04 4.75 -1.88
C ILE A 180 -0.87 6.08 -2.62
N ASP A 181 0.35 6.60 -2.62
CA ASP A 181 0.75 7.69 -3.51
C ASP A 181 1.19 7.07 -4.84
N PRO A 182 0.42 7.22 -5.92
CA PRO A 182 0.76 6.64 -7.21
C PRO A 182 1.82 7.45 -7.96
N TYR A 183 2.20 8.63 -7.45
CA TYR A 183 3.10 9.55 -8.10
C TYR A 183 4.37 9.80 -7.28
N SER A 184 5.50 9.83 -7.96
CA SER A 184 6.76 10.34 -7.43
C SER A 184 6.75 11.87 -7.40
N ARG A 185 7.47 12.40 -6.45
CA ARG A 185 7.84 13.82 -6.39
C ARG A 185 9.34 13.97 -6.33
#